data_5bd73c038e84043c15b1c08f1626cae0
#
_entry.id   5bd73c038e84043c15b1c08f1626cae0
#
_cell.length_a   1.000
_cell.length_b   1.000
_cell.length_c   1.000
_cell.angle_alpha   90.00
_cell.angle_beta   90.00
_cell.angle_gamma   90.00
#
_symmetry.space_group_name_H-M   'P 1'
#
loop_
_entity.id
_entity.type
_entity.pdbx_description
1 polymer ?
#
loop_
_entity_poly.entity_id
_entity_poly.type
_entity_poly.pdbx_seq_one_letter_code
_entity_poly.pdbx_strand_id
1 'polypeptide(L)'
;MKVLFLAAAVLAAFPVAAQDVQGRNLAAACAICHGTEGRVPANAPVIPLAGLPKDHIATQMKAFRDGSRPATVMHQIAKGYNDQQIDALAAWFAAQKR
;
A
#
# COMPACT_ATOMS: atom_id res chain seq x y z
N MET A 1 46.40 -26.85 20.01
CA MET A 1 45.46 -25.75 20.16
C MET A 1 44.48 -25.80 19.00
N LYS A 2 43.24 -26.07 19.29
CA LYS A 2 42.18 -25.99 18.26
C LYS A 2 41.55 -24.58 18.34
N VAL A 3 41.73 -23.83 17.27
CA VAL A 3 41.11 -22.54 17.13
C VAL A 3 39.70 -22.78 16.56
N LEU A 4 38.67 -22.56 17.40
CA LEU A 4 37.31 -22.60 16.93
C LEU A 4 36.94 -21.24 16.33
N PHE A 5 36.83 -21.22 15.02
CA PHE A 5 36.22 -20.06 14.34
C PHE A 5 34.70 -20.18 14.45
N LEU A 6 34.13 -19.41 15.36
CA LEU A 6 32.70 -19.16 15.36
C LEU A 6 32.38 -18.20 14.21
N ALA A 7 31.90 -18.77 13.10
CA ALA A 7 31.30 -17.97 12.04
C ALA A 7 29.99 -17.39 12.59
N ALA A 8 30.02 -16.12 12.95
CA ALA A 8 28.79 -15.39 13.26
C ALA A 8 28.02 -15.22 11.95
N ALA A 9 26.98 -16.02 11.75
CA ALA A 9 26.03 -15.79 10.67
C ALA A 9 25.27 -14.49 10.99
N VAL A 10 25.62 -13.41 10.30
CA VAL A 10 24.85 -12.18 10.35
C VAL A 10 23.58 -12.43 9.57
N LEU A 11 22.50 -12.74 10.28
CA LEU A 11 21.16 -12.74 9.70
C LEU A 11 20.80 -11.28 9.41
N ALA A 12 20.98 -10.89 8.15
CA ALA A 12 20.48 -9.62 7.69
C ALA A 12 18.94 -9.68 7.76
N ALA A 13 18.34 -8.96 8.72
CA ALA A 13 16.91 -8.78 8.77
C ALA A 13 16.48 -7.95 7.55
N PHE A 14 15.73 -8.56 6.64
CA PHE A 14 15.20 -7.87 5.47
C PHE A 14 14.01 -6.99 5.89
N PRO A 15 14.04 -5.67 5.64
CA PRO A 15 12.96 -4.75 6.02
C PRO A 15 11.68 -4.91 5.18
N VAL A 16 11.68 -5.77 4.14
CA VAL A 16 10.56 -5.97 3.22
C VAL A 16 9.30 -6.43 3.93
N ALA A 17 9.39 -7.36 4.90
CA ALA A 17 8.24 -7.85 5.65
C ALA A 17 7.57 -6.76 6.50
N ALA A 18 8.32 -5.83 7.08
CA ALA A 18 7.79 -4.71 7.85
C ALA A 18 7.04 -3.71 6.97
N GLN A 19 7.52 -3.45 5.74
CA GLN A 19 6.86 -2.59 4.77
C GLN A 19 5.55 -3.18 4.27
N ASP A 20 5.49 -4.49 4.03
CA ASP A 20 4.28 -5.18 3.62
C ASP A 20 3.21 -5.12 4.72
N VAL A 21 3.58 -5.32 5.98
CA VAL A 21 2.66 -5.20 7.11
C VAL A 21 2.15 -3.77 7.26
N GLN A 22 3.00 -2.78 7.13
CA GLN A 22 2.60 -1.37 7.21
C GLN A 22 1.64 -1.01 6.08
N GLY A 23 1.96 -1.36 4.84
CA GLY A 23 1.11 -1.11 3.68
C GLY A 23 -0.25 -1.78 3.82
N ARG A 24 -0.27 -3.04 4.24
CA ARG A 24 -1.49 -3.78 4.50
C ARG A 24 -2.36 -3.12 5.57
N ASN A 25 -1.77 -2.69 6.67
CA ASN A 25 -2.51 -2.05 7.75
C ASN A 25 -3.09 -0.70 7.32
N LEU A 26 -2.33 0.10 6.59
CA LEU A 26 -2.80 1.37 6.04
C LEU A 26 -3.92 1.17 5.01
N ALA A 27 -3.83 0.13 4.22
CA ALA A 27 -4.79 -0.20 3.18
C ALA A 27 -6.07 -0.86 3.71
N ALA A 28 -6.10 -1.31 4.96
CA ALA A 28 -7.20 -2.11 5.50
C ALA A 28 -8.54 -1.36 5.45
N ALA A 29 -8.56 -0.08 5.73
CA ALA A 29 -9.77 0.74 5.68
C ALA A 29 -10.34 0.90 4.27
N CYS A 30 -9.52 0.79 3.25
CA CYS A 30 -9.93 0.93 1.85
C CYS A 30 -10.83 -0.21 1.40
N ALA A 31 -10.71 -1.38 2.03
CA ALA A 31 -11.51 -2.57 1.71
C ALA A 31 -13.00 -2.37 1.89
N ILE A 32 -13.43 -1.47 2.75
CA ILE A 32 -14.85 -1.18 2.99
C ILE A 32 -15.56 -0.79 1.69
N CYS A 33 -14.91 0.01 0.85
CA CYS A 33 -15.46 0.48 -0.42
C CYS A 33 -14.81 -0.19 -1.63
N HIS A 34 -13.49 -0.42 -1.61
CA HIS A 34 -12.72 -0.96 -2.74
C HIS A 34 -12.58 -2.48 -2.73
N GLY A 35 -13.19 -3.16 -1.78
CA GLY A 35 -13.15 -4.61 -1.68
C GLY A 35 -11.88 -5.15 -1.03
N THR A 36 -11.92 -6.43 -0.67
CA THR A 36 -10.80 -7.13 -0.05
C THR A 36 -9.57 -7.08 -0.97
N GLU A 37 -8.46 -6.58 -0.44
CA GLU A 37 -7.21 -6.40 -1.18
C GLU A 37 -7.36 -5.51 -2.45
N GLY A 38 -8.39 -4.68 -2.47
CA GLY A 38 -8.69 -3.81 -3.60
C GLY A 38 -9.38 -4.49 -4.78
N ARG A 39 -9.96 -5.68 -4.56
CA ARG A 39 -10.71 -6.41 -5.58
C ARG A 39 -12.19 -6.17 -5.43
N VAL A 40 -12.81 -5.72 -6.49
CA VAL A 40 -14.26 -5.52 -6.56
C VAL A 40 -14.84 -6.30 -7.73
N PRO A 41 -16.15 -6.67 -7.68
CA PRO A 41 -16.82 -7.26 -8.85
C PRO A 41 -16.73 -6.34 -10.06
N ALA A 42 -16.76 -6.92 -11.27
CA ALA A 42 -16.58 -6.19 -12.52
C ALA A 42 -17.62 -5.05 -12.72
N ASN A 43 -18.80 -5.17 -12.11
CA ASN A 43 -19.88 -4.19 -12.22
C ASN A 43 -19.98 -3.26 -11.00
N ALA A 44 -19.00 -3.27 -10.11
CA ALA A 44 -19.01 -2.40 -8.94
C ALA A 44 -18.85 -0.93 -9.32
N PRO A 45 -19.50 0.02 -8.61
CA PRO A 45 -19.40 1.44 -8.91
C PRO A 45 -18.08 2.09 -8.47
N VAL A 46 -17.18 1.32 -7.87
CA VAL A 46 -15.87 1.78 -7.40
C VAL A 46 -14.75 1.17 -8.22
N ILE A 47 -13.65 1.90 -8.33
CA ILE A 47 -12.47 1.46 -9.08
C ILE A 47 -11.73 0.38 -8.30
N PRO A 48 -11.39 -0.77 -8.91
CA PRO A 48 -10.52 -1.75 -8.29
C PRO A 48 -9.10 -1.19 -8.15
N LEU A 49 -8.45 -1.49 -7.04
CA LEU A 49 -7.10 -1.02 -6.74
C LEU A 49 -6.04 -2.10 -6.93
N ALA A 50 -6.42 -3.38 -6.84
CA ALA A 50 -5.49 -4.49 -6.94
C ALA A 50 -4.75 -4.48 -8.27
N GLY A 51 -3.42 -4.52 -8.21
CA GLY A 51 -2.57 -4.60 -9.38
C GLY A 51 -2.44 -3.33 -10.21
N LEU A 52 -3.01 -2.20 -9.77
CA LEU A 52 -2.74 -0.92 -10.40
C LEU A 52 -1.28 -0.51 -10.15
N PRO A 53 -0.65 0.22 -11.09
CA PRO A 53 0.71 0.70 -10.87
C PRO A 53 0.82 1.55 -9.60
N LYS A 54 1.87 1.33 -8.82
CA LYS A 54 2.12 2.06 -7.57
C LYS A 54 2.07 3.58 -7.78
N ASP A 55 2.78 4.08 -8.79
CA ASP A 55 2.86 5.52 -9.06
C ASP A 55 1.50 6.11 -9.43
N HIS A 56 0.67 5.34 -10.12
CA HIS A 56 -0.70 5.76 -10.43
C HIS A 56 -1.53 5.93 -9.16
N ILE A 57 -1.53 4.95 -8.27
CA ILE A 57 -2.27 5.02 -7.00
C ILE A 57 -1.78 6.20 -6.17
N ALA A 58 -0.46 6.35 -6.02
CA ALA A 58 0.14 7.42 -5.23
C ALA A 58 -0.22 8.81 -5.80
N THR A 59 -0.12 8.98 -7.11
CA THR A 59 -0.47 10.23 -7.78
C THR A 59 -1.94 10.58 -7.59
N GLN A 60 -2.84 9.61 -7.74
CA GLN A 60 -4.27 9.84 -7.56
C GLN A 60 -4.61 10.19 -6.11
N MET A 61 -4.02 9.50 -5.14
CA MET A 61 -4.23 9.79 -3.73
C MET A 61 -3.78 11.21 -3.37
N LYS A 62 -2.64 11.65 -3.87
CA LYS A 62 -2.14 13.02 -3.67
C LYS A 62 -3.04 14.05 -4.34
N ALA A 63 -3.56 13.75 -5.51
CA ALA A 63 -4.49 14.61 -6.23
C ALA A 63 -5.84 14.75 -5.50
N PHE A 64 -6.34 13.69 -4.89
CA PHE A 64 -7.51 13.77 -4.01
C PHE A 64 -7.21 14.63 -2.78
N ARG A 65 -6.05 14.43 -2.16
CA ARG A 65 -5.65 15.14 -0.95
C ARG A 65 -5.51 16.65 -1.17
N ASP A 66 -4.93 17.06 -2.29
CA ASP A 66 -4.72 18.48 -2.62
C ASP A 66 -5.91 19.15 -3.32
N GLY A 67 -6.93 18.37 -3.68
CA GLY A 67 -8.15 18.86 -4.31
C GLY A 67 -8.07 19.02 -5.83
N SER A 68 -6.97 18.64 -6.48
CA SER A 68 -6.83 18.74 -7.95
C SER A 68 -7.65 17.69 -8.68
N ARG A 69 -8.02 16.59 -8.02
CA ARG A 69 -8.96 15.60 -8.55
C ARG A 69 -10.27 15.66 -7.79
N PRO A 70 -11.40 15.95 -8.47
CA PRO A 70 -12.72 15.93 -7.85
C PRO A 70 -13.11 14.52 -7.39
N ALA A 71 -13.79 14.42 -6.24
CA ALA A 71 -14.28 13.17 -5.70
C ALA A 71 -15.48 13.40 -4.79
N THR A 72 -16.28 12.36 -4.59
CA THR A 72 -17.38 12.38 -3.64
C THR A 72 -16.89 12.25 -2.20
N VAL A 73 -15.92 11.37 -1.94
CA VAL A 73 -15.44 11.08 -0.59
C VAL A 73 -13.92 10.96 -0.51
N MET A 74 -13.24 10.55 -1.61
CA MET A 74 -11.81 10.27 -1.57
C MET A 74 -10.96 11.49 -1.19
N HIS A 75 -11.40 12.69 -1.48
CA HIS A 75 -10.72 13.92 -1.07
C HIS A 75 -10.63 14.05 0.47
N GLN A 76 -11.64 13.58 1.20
CA GLN A 76 -11.61 13.57 2.67
C GLN A 76 -10.76 12.42 3.21
N ILE A 77 -10.89 11.24 2.62
CA ILE A 77 -10.13 10.05 3.04
C ILE A 77 -8.63 10.29 2.84
N ALA A 78 -8.22 10.83 1.69
CA ALA A 78 -6.83 11.05 1.36
C ALA A 78 -6.12 12.05 2.30
N LYS A 79 -6.86 12.97 2.92
CA LYS A 79 -6.32 13.91 3.90
C LYS A 79 -5.78 13.24 5.16
N GLY A 80 -6.21 12.02 5.45
CA GLY A 80 -5.73 11.23 6.59
C GLY A 80 -4.37 10.60 6.41
N TYR A 81 -3.74 10.74 5.24
CA TYR A 81 -2.48 10.08 4.91
C TYR A 81 -1.41 11.10 4.50
N ASN A 82 -0.19 10.91 5.02
CA ASN A 82 0.98 11.64 4.54
C ASN A 82 1.59 10.95 3.30
N ASP A 83 2.58 11.57 2.68
CA ASP A 83 3.22 11.04 1.47
C ASP A 83 3.80 9.65 1.66
N GLN A 84 4.47 9.41 2.78
CA GLN A 84 5.09 8.11 3.09
C GLN A 84 4.03 7.02 3.25
N GLN A 85 2.92 7.32 3.91
CA GLN A 85 1.79 6.39 4.07
C GLN A 85 1.11 6.11 2.74
N ILE A 86 0.92 7.12 1.90
CA ILE A 86 0.38 6.94 0.54
C ILE A 86 1.28 6.02 -0.28
N ASP A 87 2.60 6.22 -0.23
CA ASP A 87 3.53 5.36 -0.96
C ASP A 87 3.48 3.91 -0.46
N ALA A 88 3.34 3.69 0.85
CA ALA A 88 3.26 2.35 1.44
C ALA A 88 1.97 1.62 1.03
N LEU A 89 0.81 2.27 1.14
CA LEU A 89 -0.45 1.65 0.72
C LEU A 89 -0.51 1.43 -0.81
N ALA A 90 0.05 2.35 -1.58
CA ALA A 90 0.12 2.22 -3.03
C ALA A 90 0.97 1.02 -3.46
N ALA A 91 2.11 0.82 -2.82
CA ALA A 91 2.96 -0.35 -3.06
C ALA A 91 2.25 -1.65 -2.71
N TRP A 92 1.50 -1.67 -1.62
CA TRP A 92 0.75 -2.85 -1.20
C TRP A 92 -0.33 -3.23 -2.22
N PHE A 93 -1.15 -2.27 -2.67
CA PHE A 93 -2.17 -2.53 -3.67
C PHE A 93 -1.58 -2.94 -5.02
N ALA A 94 -0.50 -2.31 -5.44
CA ALA A 94 0.18 -2.64 -6.70
C ALA A 94 0.68 -4.09 -6.74
N ALA A 95 1.03 -4.65 -5.59
CA ALA A 95 1.50 -6.03 -5.45
C ALA A 95 0.36 -7.06 -5.41
N GLN A 96 -0.89 -6.66 -5.30
CA GLN A 96 -2.02 -7.58 -5.24
C GLN A 96 -2.37 -8.08 -6.64
N LYS A 97 -2.81 -9.33 -6.73
CA LYS A 97 -3.32 -9.89 -7.99
C LYS A 97 -4.70 -9.30 -8.29
N ARG A 98 -4.94 -9.01 -9.56
CA ARG A 98 -6.25 -8.57 -10.07
C ARG A 98 -7.29 -9.67 -9.97
#